data_bbab4710d1f510983bab5c4dff962be0
#
_entry.id   bbab4710d1f510983bab5c4dff962be0
#
_cell.length_a   1.000
_cell.length_b   1.000
_cell.length_c   1.000
_cell.angle_alpha   90.00
_cell.angle_beta   90.00
_cell.angle_gamma   90.00
#
_symmetry.space_group_name_H-M   'P 1'
#
loop_
_entity.id
_entity.type
_entity.pdbx_description
1 polymer ?
#
loop_
_entity_poly.entity_id
_entity_poly.type
_entity_poly.pdbx_seq_one_letter_code
_entity_poly.pdbx_strand_id
1 'polypeptide(L)'
;LSVFGLKNELELDLTLARGLNYYTGAIFEVKALDVQIGSITGGGRYDNLTGVFGMAGVSGVGISFGADRIFDVLNQLDLYPKEAVNSTQLLFINFGEKEAAYSLNVLAKVRTEGIRAEIFRILQR
;
A
#
# COMPACT_ATOMS: atom_id res chain seq x y z
N LEU A 1 3.47 -20.47 16.17
CA LEU A 1 3.18 -19.08 15.80
C LEU A 1 2.99 -18.19 17.02
N SER A 2 2.47 -18.70 18.14
CA SER A 2 2.39 -17.98 19.43
C SER A 2 3.74 -17.42 19.92
N VAL A 3 4.85 -18.05 19.55
CA VAL A 3 6.23 -17.62 19.89
C VAL A 3 6.56 -16.24 19.28
N PHE A 4 5.91 -15.86 18.20
CA PHE A 4 6.14 -14.57 17.52
C PHE A 4 5.28 -13.42 18.05
N GLY A 5 4.50 -13.65 19.13
CA GLY A 5 3.69 -12.60 19.74
C GLY A 5 2.60 -12.03 18.85
N LEU A 6 2.04 -12.82 17.94
CA LEU A 6 0.92 -12.41 17.11
C LEU A 6 -0.26 -12.00 17.99
N LYS A 7 -0.78 -10.82 17.75
CA LYS A 7 -1.98 -10.28 18.42
C LYS A 7 -3.26 -10.60 17.67
N ASN A 8 -3.14 -10.96 16.40
CA ASN A 8 -4.24 -11.28 15.52
C ASN A 8 -4.70 -12.72 15.73
N GLU A 9 -5.97 -12.97 15.51
CA GLU A 9 -6.54 -14.32 15.50
C GLU A 9 -5.95 -15.12 14.33
N LEU A 10 -5.64 -16.37 14.58
CA LEU A 10 -5.13 -17.31 13.58
C LEU A 10 -6.06 -18.51 13.53
N GLU A 11 -6.68 -18.71 12.39
CA GLU A 11 -7.56 -19.84 12.11
C GLU A 11 -6.90 -20.81 11.13
N LEU A 12 -7.02 -22.11 11.39
CA LEU A 12 -6.66 -23.16 10.44
C LEU A 12 -7.89 -23.54 9.62
N ASP A 13 -7.92 -23.12 8.36
CA ASP A 13 -9.01 -23.42 7.44
C ASP A 13 -8.54 -24.40 6.36
N LEU A 14 -9.02 -25.65 6.44
CA LEU A 14 -8.69 -26.69 5.45
C LEU A 14 -9.50 -26.55 4.14
N THR A 15 -10.47 -25.65 4.10
CA THR A 15 -11.28 -25.37 2.91
C THR A 15 -10.78 -24.18 2.11
N LEU A 16 -9.79 -23.46 2.64
CA LEU A 16 -9.22 -22.30 1.96
C LEU A 16 -8.61 -22.69 0.61
N ALA A 17 -9.12 -22.12 -0.45
CA ALA A 17 -8.62 -22.30 -1.80
C ALA A 17 -8.29 -20.94 -2.45
N ARG A 18 -7.19 -20.88 -3.15
CA ARG A 18 -6.80 -19.71 -3.96
C ARG A 18 -6.76 -20.09 -5.43
N GLY A 19 -7.18 -19.16 -6.28
CA GLY A 19 -7.34 -19.39 -7.71
C GLY A 19 -6.04 -19.52 -8.53
N LEU A 20 -4.89 -19.68 -7.90
CA LEU A 20 -3.59 -19.77 -8.56
C LEU A 20 -2.97 -21.17 -8.35
N ASN A 21 -2.66 -21.85 -9.42
CA ASN A 21 -2.23 -23.26 -9.40
C ASN A 21 -0.73 -23.47 -9.08
N TYR A 22 0.00 -22.42 -8.73
CA TYR A 22 1.43 -22.53 -8.46
C TYR A 22 1.78 -22.73 -6.97
N TYR A 23 0.80 -22.63 -6.08
CA TYR A 23 1.03 -22.95 -4.67
C TYR A 23 1.18 -24.45 -4.46
N THR A 24 2.22 -24.84 -3.73
CA THR A 24 2.58 -26.24 -3.48
C THR A 24 2.60 -26.58 -2.00
N GLY A 25 2.26 -25.65 -1.13
CA GLY A 25 2.26 -25.81 0.32
C GLY A 25 1.21 -24.95 0.98
N ALA A 26 1.52 -24.48 2.18
CA ALA A 26 0.60 -23.62 2.92
C ALA A 26 0.22 -22.38 2.14
N ILE A 27 -1.05 -22.06 2.15
CA ILE A 27 -1.62 -20.80 1.65
C ILE A 27 -2.21 -20.03 2.82
N PHE A 28 -2.26 -18.73 2.72
CA PHE A 28 -2.82 -17.88 3.77
C PHE A 28 -3.58 -16.69 3.19
N GLU A 29 -4.53 -16.23 3.95
CA GLU A 29 -5.28 -15.01 3.71
C GLU A 29 -5.37 -14.17 4.97
N VAL A 30 -5.49 -12.86 4.80
CA VAL A 30 -5.82 -11.93 5.88
C VAL A 30 -7.14 -11.27 5.55
N LYS A 31 -8.06 -11.33 6.50
CA LYS A 31 -9.39 -10.72 6.41
C LYS A 31 -9.53 -9.62 7.45
N ALA A 32 -10.20 -8.53 7.10
CA ALA A 32 -10.66 -7.56 8.07
C ALA A 32 -11.96 -8.08 8.69
N LEU A 33 -12.03 -8.15 10.02
CA LEU A 33 -13.18 -8.74 10.71
C LEU A 33 -14.35 -7.75 10.86
N ASP A 34 -14.03 -6.46 10.96
CA ASP A 34 -15.01 -5.40 11.27
C ASP A 34 -15.72 -4.83 10.02
N VAL A 35 -15.38 -5.32 8.83
CA VAL A 35 -15.97 -4.92 7.56
C VAL A 35 -16.22 -6.12 6.65
N GLN A 36 -17.30 -6.05 5.86
CA GLN A 36 -17.63 -7.10 4.89
C GLN A 36 -16.86 -6.88 3.56
N ILE A 37 -15.55 -6.90 3.65
CA ILE A 37 -14.65 -6.87 2.49
C ILE A 37 -13.94 -8.22 2.46
N GLY A 38 -13.79 -8.80 1.30
CA GLY A 38 -13.04 -10.06 1.17
C GLY A 38 -11.60 -9.94 1.66
N SER A 39 -10.81 -10.98 1.44
CA SER A 39 -9.39 -11.00 1.82
C SER A 39 -8.64 -9.74 1.36
N ILE A 40 -7.97 -9.06 2.27
CA ILE A 40 -7.19 -7.83 2.01
C ILE A 40 -5.75 -8.12 1.60
N THR A 41 -5.26 -9.31 1.96
CA THR A 41 -3.97 -9.80 1.51
C THR A 41 -3.98 -11.32 1.47
N GLY A 42 -3.03 -11.89 0.79
CA GLY A 42 -2.87 -13.32 0.76
C GLY A 42 -1.65 -13.77 0.01
N GLY A 43 -1.31 -15.02 0.22
CA GLY A 43 -0.12 -15.62 -0.35
C GLY A 43 0.00 -17.10 -0.08
N GLY A 44 1.20 -17.61 -0.26
CA GLY A 44 1.47 -19.01 0.01
C GLY A 44 2.87 -19.42 -0.42
N ARG A 45 3.18 -20.67 -0.13
CA ARG A 45 4.43 -21.32 -0.53
C ARG A 45 4.32 -21.87 -1.94
N TYR A 46 5.38 -21.74 -2.70
CA TYR A 46 5.57 -22.34 -4.00
C TYR A 46 6.99 -22.89 -4.15
N ASP A 47 7.11 -24.08 -4.74
CA ASP A 47 8.41 -24.75 -4.89
C ASP A 47 8.90 -24.76 -6.35
N ASN A 48 8.01 -24.56 -7.32
CA ASN A 48 8.33 -24.72 -8.74
C ASN A 48 8.37 -23.38 -9.51
N LEU A 49 7.71 -22.34 -9.00
CA LEU A 49 7.59 -21.05 -9.70
C LEU A 49 8.96 -20.39 -9.93
N THR A 50 9.87 -20.53 -8.97
CA THR A 50 11.24 -19.98 -9.05
C THR A 50 12.04 -20.56 -10.20
N GLY A 51 11.74 -21.82 -10.60
CA GLY A 51 12.37 -22.46 -11.76
C GLY A 51 12.05 -21.77 -13.08
N VAL A 52 10.87 -21.15 -13.19
CA VAL A 52 10.48 -20.36 -14.38
C VAL A 52 11.38 -19.14 -14.54
N PHE A 53 11.92 -18.62 -13.44
CA PHE A 53 12.85 -17.48 -13.38
C PHE A 53 14.32 -17.92 -13.29
N GLY A 54 14.64 -19.17 -13.64
CA GLY A 54 16.01 -19.67 -13.70
C GLY A 54 16.57 -20.15 -12.35
N MET A 55 15.76 -20.25 -11.29
CA MET A 55 16.19 -20.72 -9.97
C MET A 55 15.54 -22.07 -9.62
N ALA A 56 15.83 -23.09 -10.43
CA ALA A 56 15.29 -24.44 -10.20
C ALA A 56 15.75 -24.99 -8.82
N GLY A 57 14.82 -25.68 -8.14
CA GLY A 57 15.09 -26.29 -6.84
C GLY A 57 15.09 -25.34 -5.64
N VAL A 58 14.74 -24.07 -5.85
CA VAL A 58 14.56 -23.09 -4.76
C VAL A 58 13.08 -22.93 -4.47
N SER A 59 12.66 -23.20 -3.22
CA SER A 59 11.30 -22.89 -2.78
C SER A 59 11.18 -21.42 -2.44
N GLY A 60 9.96 -20.89 -2.61
CA GLY A 60 9.65 -19.51 -2.27
C GLY A 60 8.34 -19.37 -1.50
N VAL A 61 8.17 -18.23 -0.89
CA VAL A 61 6.91 -17.78 -0.33
C VAL A 61 6.62 -16.37 -0.82
N GLY A 62 5.40 -16.10 -1.19
CA GLY A 62 4.98 -14.79 -1.67
C GLY A 62 3.75 -14.29 -0.94
N ILE A 63 3.64 -12.99 -0.87
CA ILE A 63 2.47 -12.30 -0.33
C ILE A 63 2.10 -11.15 -1.26
N SER A 64 0.81 -10.94 -1.45
CA SER A 64 0.26 -9.79 -2.19
C SER A 64 -0.69 -9.01 -1.31
N PHE A 65 -0.72 -7.70 -1.49
CA PHE A 65 -1.61 -6.79 -0.78
C PHE A 65 -2.65 -6.24 -1.75
N GLY A 66 -3.92 -6.32 -1.37
CA GLY A 66 -5.02 -5.69 -2.09
C GLY A 66 -5.12 -4.21 -1.72
N ALA A 67 -4.39 -3.34 -2.42
CA ALA A 67 -4.32 -1.92 -2.10
C ALA A 67 -5.70 -1.26 -2.03
N ASP A 68 -6.58 -1.53 -3.01
CA ASP A 68 -7.94 -0.98 -3.04
C ASP A 68 -8.77 -1.45 -1.85
N ARG A 69 -8.67 -2.74 -1.49
CA ARG A 69 -9.41 -3.28 -0.34
C ARG A 69 -8.90 -2.75 0.99
N ILE A 70 -7.59 -2.58 1.13
CA ILE A 70 -6.99 -1.94 2.31
C ILE A 70 -7.46 -0.49 2.41
N PHE A 71 -7.48 0.24 1.29
CA PHE A 71 -7.99 1.60 1.22
C PHE A 71 -9.46 1.67 1.67
N ASP A 72 -10.30 0.79 1.18
CA ASP A 72 -11.72 0.73 1.56
C ASP A 72 -11.91 0.42 3.05
N VAL A 73 -11.13 -0.52 3.61
CA VAL A 73 -11.17 -0.82 5.05
C VAL A 73 -10.77 0.39 5.87
N LEU A 74 -9.68 1.06 5.51
CA LEU A 74 -9.19 2.25 6.22
C LEU A 74 -10.21 3.39 6.18
N ASN A 75 -10.91 3.57 5.06
CA ASN A 75 -11.98 4.57 4.94
C ASN A 75 -13.21 4.22 5.76
N GLN A 76 -13.68 2.96 5.69
CA GLN A 76 -14.90 2.54 6.39
C GLN A 76 -14.75 2.58 7.91
N LEU A 77 -13.55 2.33 8.41
CA LEU A 77 -13.24 2.30 9.84
C LEU A 77 -12.58 3.59 10.36
N ASP A 78 -12.41 4.62 9.51
CA ASP A 78 -11.72 5.88 9.85
C ASP A 78 -10.34 5.67 10.50
N LEU A 79 -9.57 4.72 9.94
CA LEU A 79 -8.28 4.29 10.49
C LEU A 79 -7.07 5.02 9.89
N TYR A 80 -7.28 5.98 9.00
CA TYR A 80 -6.17 6.78 8.51
C TYR A 80 -5.52 7.59 9.62
N PRO A 81 -4.19 7.56 9.74
CA PRO A 81 -3.50 8.46 10.64
C PRO A 81 -3.87 9.92 10.32
N LYS A 82 -4.18 10.71 11.34
CA LYS A 82 -4.54 12.13 11.15
C LYS A 82 -3.47 12.91 10.39
N GLU A 83 -2.22 12.51 10.55
CA GLU A 83 -1.07 13.07 9.83
C GLU A 83 -1.08 12.75 8.33
N ALA A 84 -1.63 11.59 7.93
CA ALA A 84 -1.72 11.19 6.52
C ALA A 84 -2.82 11.94 5.74
N VAL A 85 -3.83 12.43 6.45
CA VAL A 85 -4.95 13.20 5.87
C VAL A 85 -4.62 14.69 5.77
N ASN A 86 -3.45 15.10 6.21
CA ASN A 86 -3.02 16.48 6.17
C ASN A 86 -2.81 16.98 4.73
N SER A 87 -3.79 17.72 4.24
CA SER A 87 -3.76 18.36 2.93
C SER A 87 -2.71 19.47 2.85
N THR A 88 -2.40 19.90 1.64
CA THR A 88 -1.58 21.07 1.34
C THR A 88 -2.10 22.30 2.11
N GLN A 89 -1.24 22.95 2.89
CA GLN A 89 -1.57 24.17 3.63
C GLN A 89 -1.44 25.42 2.77
N LEU A 90 -0.52 25.39 1.80
CA LEU A 90 -0.25 26.52 0.91
C LEU A 90 -0.07 26.02 -0.52
N LEU A 91 -0.92 26.52 -1.43
CA LEU A 91 -0.84 26.23 -2.85
C LEU A 91 -0.41 27.47 -3.62
N PHE A 92 0.74 27.40 -4.29
CA PHE A 92 1.18 28.44 -5.22
C PHE A 92 0.53 28.22 -6.57
N ILE A 93 -0.15 29.23 -7.09
CA ILE A 93 -0.72 29.23 -8.43
C ILE A 93 0.30 29.83 -9.39
N ASN A 94 0.62 29.08 -10.44
CA ASN A 94 1.60 29.46 -11.45
C ASN A 94 0.87 29.97 -12.71
N PHE A 95 1.21 31.17 -13.17
CA PHE A 95 0.65 31.80 -14.37
C PHE A 95 1.64 31.83 -15.54
N GLY A 96 2.89 31.41 -15.35
CA GLY A 96 3.91 31.40 -16.39
C GLY A 96 5.29 30.96 -15.88
N GLU A 97 6.28 30.93 -16.74
CA GLU A 97 7.62 30.44 -16.39
C GLU A 97 8.36 31.31 -15.37
N LYS A 98 8.20 32.64 -15.46
CA LYS A 98 8.82 33.58 -14.53
C LYS A 98 8.23 33.44 -13.14
N GLU A 99 6.91 33.34 -13.05
CA GLU A 99 6.20 33.14 -11.81
C GLU A 99 6.49 31.78 -11.20
N ALA A 100 6.68 30.75 -12.05
CA ALA A 100 7.09 29.42 -11.60
C ALA A 100 8.46 29.44 -10.93
N ALA A 101 9.44 30.08 -11.54
CA ALA A 101 10.80 30.18 -10.98
C ALA A 101 10.81 30.91 -9.63
N TYR A 102 10.06 32.02 -9.53
CA TYR A 102 9.91 32.73 -8.26
C TYR A 102 9.20 31.87 -7.19
N SER A 103 8.10 31.24 -7.56
CA SER A 103 7.31 30.39 -6.68
C SER A 103 8.09 29.20 -6.16
N LEU A 104 8.96 28.58 -6.97
CA LEU A 104 9.81 27.48 -6.55
C LEU A 104 10.82 27.91 -5.45
N ASN A 105 11.38 29.10 -5.56
CA ASN A 105 12.27 29.64 -4.53
C ASN A 105 11.56 29.91 -3.21
N VAL A 106 10.33 30.44 -3.27
CA VAL A 106 9.52 30.69 -2.08
C VAL A 106 9.02 29.37 -1.50
N LEU A 107 8.58 28.42 -2.34
CA LEU A 107 8.16 27.09 -1.95
C LEU A 107 9.24 26.36 -1.14
N ALA A 108 10.50 26.43 -1.60
CA ALA A 108 11.61 25.83 -0.87
C ALA A 108 11.76 26.41 0.54
N LYS A 109 11.71 27.74 0.68
CA LYS A 109 11.78 28.42 1.99
C LYS A 109 10.62 28.06 2.90
N VAL A 110 9.39 28.04 2.36
CA VAL A 110 8.18 27.69 3.12
C VAL A 110 8.24 26.25 3.65
N ARG A 111 8.77 25.33 2.83
CA ARG A 111 8.94 23.93 3.24
C ARG A 111 10.00 23.74 4.32
N THR A 112 11.05 24.57 4.36
CA THR A 112 12.05 24.52 5.46
C THR A 112 11.44 24.95 6.81
N GLU A 113 10.37 25.72 6.80
CA GLU A 113 9.60 26.09 8.00
C GLU A 113 8.55 25.02 8.38
N GLY A 114 8.57 23.86 7.74
CA GLY A 114 7.66 22.75 8.04
C GLY A 114 6.24 22.92 7.48
N ILE A 115 6.00 23.91 6.62
CA ILE A 115 4.69 24.15 6.01
C ILE A 115 4.54 23.28 4.76
N ARG A 116 3.46 22.51 4.68
CA ARG A 116 3.15 21.67 3.51
C ARG A 116 2.65 22.55 2.38
N ALA A 117 3.50 22.76 1.39
CA ALA A 117 3.24 23.65 0.29
C ALA A 117 3.46 22.94 -1.06
N GLU A 118 2.64 23.27 -2.03
CA GLU A 118 2.69 22.75 -3.39
C GLU A 118 2.61 23.89 -4.41
N ILE A 119 3.04 23.61 -5.64
CA ILE A 119 2.85 24.51 -6.78
C ILE A 119 1.94 23.83 -7.78
N PHE A 120 0.87 24.52 -8.17
CA PHE A 120 -0.03 24.06 -9.22
C PHE A 120 0.64 24.26 -10.58
N ARG A 121 0.82 23.17 -11.32
CA ARG A 121 1.39 23.20 -12.65
C ARG A 121 0.27 23.39 -13.68
N ILE A 122 0.23 24.55 -14.33
CA ILE A 122 -0.59 24.73 -15.53
C ILE A 122 0.14 24.01 -16.68
N LEU A 123 -0.43 22.93 -17.17
CA LEU A 123 0.00 22.32 -18.42
C LEU A 123 -0.43 23.26 -19.55
N GLN A 124 0.52 23.98 -20.14
CA GLN A 124 0.26 24.62 -21.43
C GLN A 124 -0.01 23.51 -22.45
N ARG A 125 -1.20 23.55 -23.06
CA ARG A 125 -1.55 22.73 -24.22
C ARG A 125 -0.94 23.31 -25.48
#